data_351a81f6f0c807e5a8ae0d64960407a1
#
_entry.id   351a81f6f0c807e5a8ae0d64960407a1
#
_cell.length_a   1.000
_cell.length_b   1.000
_cell.length_c   1.000
_cell.angle_alpha   90.00
_cell.angle_beta   90.00
_cell.angle_gamma   90.00
#
_symmetry.space_group_name_H-M   'P 1'
#
loop_
_entity.id
_entity.type
_entity.pdbx_description
1 polymer ?
#
loop_
_entity_poly.entity_id
_entity_poly.type
_entity_poly.pdbx_seq_one_letter_code
_entity_poly.pdbx_strand_id
1 'polypeptide(L)'
;MFVSAVFLRDPLCPLWLKLFAAITALTLTTACRIDMHVQPRQNPLSRSDFFTDQRSERPPVEGMVARGQLHEDTYFYTGKIGNNPGDVMPFPVTREVLDRGRERYNIFCAPCHSRVGDGNGFVPSRGFARKPPSFHIVRLQKAPVGYFYDVITEGFGIMPDYASQIPPQDRWSIVAYVRALQLSQNATKADVPDGQKIPSDPPHFREPGSGASLPVLAPAHSASEGENREPQEKPEAPEKEEAK
;
A
#
# COMPACT_ATOMS: atom_id res chain seq x y z
N MET A 1 -45.67 48.85 7.44
CA MET A 1 -46.04 48.65 8.84
C MET A 1 -47.46 48.12 8.89
N PHE A 2 -47.71 46.82 8.55
CA PHE A 2 -48.99 46.13 8.72
C PHE A 2 -48.90 44.73 8.10
N VAL A 3 -48.13 43.83 8.70
CA VAL A 3 -48.13 42.41 8.31
C VAL A 3 -48.08 41.46 9.51
N SER A 4 -48.19 41.97 10.75
CA SER A 4 -47.94 41.13 11.94
C SER A 4 -49.19 40.70 12.73
N ALA A 5 -50.41 40.83 12.19
CA ALA A 5 -51.61 40.58 13.01
C ALA A 5 -52.55 39.47 12.49
N VAL A 6 -52.24 38.80 11.38
CA VAL A 6 -53.22 37.85 10.79
C VAL A 6 -52.94 36.37 11.14
N PHE A 7 -51.73 36.03 11.60
CA PHE A 7 -51.33 34.61 11.79
C PHE A 7 -51.70 34.01 13.16
N LEU A 8 -52.29 34.76 14.07
CA LEU A 8 -52.58 34.31 15.45
C LEU A 8 -54.03 33.87 15.71
N ARG A 9 -54.86 33.79 14.68
CA ARG A 9 -56.30 33.52 14.89
C ARG A 9 -56.81 32.22 14.26
N ASP A 10 -55.99 31.45 13.64
CA ASP A 10 -56.41 30.16 13.08
C ASP A 10 -56.32 29.05 14.16
N PRO A 11 -57.43 28.34 14.47
CA PRO A 11 -57.43 27.24 15.44
C PRO A 11 -56.58 26.04 14.98
N LEU A 12 -56.11 25.99 13.73
CA LEU A 12 -55.21 24.99 13.17
C LEU A 12 -53.75 25.25 13.53
N CYS A 13 -53.40 26.50 13.93
CA CYS A 13 -52.01 26.87 14.25
C CYS A 13 -51.41 26.04 15.41
N PRO A 14 -52.12 25.77 16.53
CA PRO A 14 -51.56 24.96 17.61
C PRO A 14 -51.38 23.48 17.24
N LEU A 15 -52.19 22.95 16.33
CA LEU A 15 -52.05 21.56 15.88
C LEU A 15 -50.83 21.39 14.97
N TRP A 16 -50.59 22.32 14.08
CA TRP A 16 -49.44 22.32 13.19
C TRP A 16 -48.12 22.51 13.94
N LEU A 17 -48.12 23.39 14.95
CA LEU A 17 -46.96 23.59 15.81
C LEU A 17 -46.64 22.34 16.65
N LYS A 18 -47.63 21.63 17.15
CA LYS A 18 -47.50 20.37 17.87
C LYS A 18 -46.97 19.28 16.93
N LEU A 19 -47.45 19.20 15.69
CA LEU A 19 -46.98 18.26 14.68
C LEU A 19 -45.53 18.54 14.31
N PHE A 20 -45.16 19.81 14.12
CA PHE A 20 -43.79 20.20 13.81
C PHE A 20 -42.85 19.89 14.99
N ALA A 21 -43.24 20.19 16.21
CA ALA A 21 -42.50 19.86 17.43
C ALA A 21 -42.35 18.35 17.61
N ALA A 22 -43.38 17.55 17.30
CA ALA A 22 -43.31 16.09 17.36
C ALA A 22 -42.37 15.51 16.31
N ILE A 23 -42.39 16.02 15.06
CA ILE A 23 -41.48 15.63 14.01
C ILE A 23 -40.05 15.98 14.35
N THR A 24 -39.81 17.20 14.88
CA THR A 24 -38.48 17.64 15.29
C THR A 24 -37.95 16.79 16.45
N ALA A 25 -38.80 16.47 17.45
CA ALA A 25 -38.41 15.59 18.55
C ALA A 25 -38.10 14.18 18.06
N LEU A 26 -38.87 13.64 17.10
CA LEU A 26 -38.62 12.32 16.51
C LEU A 26 -37.33 12.29 15.71
N THR A 27 -37.01 13.32 14.95
CA THR A 27 -35.73 13.41 14.19
C THR A 27 -34.54 13.57 15.12
N LEU A 28 -34.66 14.32 16.22
CA LEU A 28 -33.61 14.48 17.22
C LEU A 28 -33.32 13.17 17.97
N THR A 29 -34.30 12.32 18.23
CA THR A 29 -34.08 11.03 18.89
C THR A 29 -33.40 10.00 18.00
N THR A 30 -33.51 10.11 16.68
CA THR A 30 -32.80 9.20 15.74
C THR A 30 -31.38 9.64 15.43
N ALA A 31 -30.97 10.84 15.76
CA ALA A 31 -29.67 11.40 15.43
C ALA A 31 -28.52 10.87 16.31
N CYS A 32 -28.80 10.40 17.53
CA CYS A 32 -27.79 9.86 18.44
C CYS A 32 -27.70 8.33 18.33
N ARG A 33 -27.12 7.82 17.26
CA ARG A 33 -26.76 6.40 17.17
C ARG A 33 -25.32 6.21 17.65
N ILE A 34 -25.19 5.69 18.87
CA ILE A 34 -23.88 5.27 19.43
C ILE A 34 -23.60 3.80 19.15
N ASP A 35 -24.50 3.12 18.49
CA ASP A 35 -24.41 1.69 18.18
C ASP A 35 -23.09 1.39 17.48
N MET A 36 -22.28 0.54 18.09
CA MET A 36 -21.00 0.07 17.59
C MET A 36 -19.90 1.16 17.43
N HIS A 37 -20.15 2.42 17.70
CA HIS A 37 -19.12 3.47 17.67
C HIS A 37 -18.14 3.36 18.82
N VAL A 38 -18.65 3.05 20.02
CA VAL A 38 -17.83 2.76 21.19
C VAL A 38 -18.06 1.30 21.57
N GLN A 39 -17.01 0.50 21.45
CA GLN A 39 -17.04 -0.93 21.76
C GLN A 39 -16.23 -1.18 23.04
N PRO A 40 -16.53 -2.23 23.82
CA PRO A 40 -15.76 -2.62 25.02
C PRO A 40 -14.45 -3.28 24.62
N ARG A 41 -13.60 -2.56 23.86
CA ARG A 41 -12.26 -2.99 23.43
C ARG A 41 -11.28 -1.84 23.60
N GLN A 42 -10.04 -2.17 23.83
CA GLN A 42 -8.94 -1.20 23.80
C GLN A 42 -8.46 -1.01 22.36
N ASN A 43 -8.47 0.23 21.90
CA ASN A 43 -7.85 0.59 20.62
C ASN A 43 -6.38 0.98 20.86
N PRO A 44 -5.49 0.86 19.86
CA PRO A 44 -4.07 1.17 20.04
C PRO A 44 -3.79 2.55 20.61
N LEU A 45 -4.54 3.57 20.20
CA LEU A 45 -4.40 4.96 20.63
C LEU A 45 -5.30 5.35 21.80
N SER A 46 -6.08 4.42 22.39
CA SER A 46 -6.90 4.71 23.55
C SER A 46 -6.05 4.79 24.82
N ARG A 47 -6.53 5.56 25.79
CA ARG A 47 -5.91 5.63 27.10
C ARG A 47 -6.16 4.33 27.87
N SER A 48 -5.14 3.82 28.55
CA SER A 48 -5.24 2.72 29.49
C SER A 48 -4.81 3.17 30.89
N ASP A 49 -5.69 3.02 31.85
CA ASP A 49 -5.35 3.31 33.26
C ASP A 49 -4.63 2.15 33.95
N PHE A 50 -4.51 1.00 33.27
CA PHE A 50 -3.79 -0.17 33.78
C PHE A 50 -2.27 -0.02 33.67
N PHE A 51 -1.76 0.63 32.64
CA PHE A 51 -0.32 0.81 32.43
C PHE A 51 0.15 2.19 32.89
N THR A 52 1.33 2.25 33.49
CA THR A 52 1.94 3.49 34.01
C THR A 52 2.18 4.54 32.92
N ASP A 53 2.43 4.12 31.68
CA ASP A 53 2.61 4.99 30.51
C ASP A 53 1.29 5.40 29.87
N GLN A 54 0.15 4.95 30.41
CA GLN A 54 -1.22 5.23 29.97
C GLN A 54 -1.49 4.84 28.49
N ARG A 55 -0.67 4.03 27.86
CA ARG A 55 -0.84 3.59 26.48
C ARG A 55 -1.50 2.21 26.44
N SER A 56 -2.55 2.08 25.63
CA SER A 56 -3.18 0.77 25.38
C SER A 56 -2.32 -0.10 24.48
N GLU A 57 -1.64 0.50 23.51
CA GLU A 57 -0.71 -0.20 22.63
C GLU A 57 0.59 -0.50 23.37
N ARG A 58 1.00 -1.75 23.32
CA ARG A 58 2.28 -2.18 23.92
C ARG A 58 3.36 -2.28 22.85
N PRO A 59 4.58 -1.81 23.13
CA PRO A 59 5.70 -2.06 22.25
C PRO A 59 5.92 -3.58 22.09
N PRO A 60 6.28 -4.05 20.89
CA PRO A 60 6.64 -5.44 20.69
C PRO A 60 7.75 -5.87 21.66
N VAL A 61 7.69 -7.12 22.13
CA VAL A 61 8.77 -7.68 22.94
C VAL A 61 10.02 -7.81 22.06
N GLU A 62 11.17 -7.44 22.58
CA GLU A 62 12.44 -7.51 21.85
C GLU A 62 12.69 -8.95 21.35
N GLY A 63 13.10 -9.07 20.10
CA GLY A 63 13.32 -10.35 19.43
C GLY A 63 12.06 -11.09 18.96
N MET A 64 10.86 -10.55 19.22
CA MET A 64 9.63 -11.14 18.71
C MET A 64 9.36 -10.69 17.27
N VAL A 65 9.09 -11.66 16.41
CA VAL A 65 8.65 -11.45 15.03
C VAL A 65 7.16 -11.75 14.96
N ALA A 66 6.35 -10.77 14.52
CA ALA A 66 4.93 -10.99 14.32
C ALA A 66 4.70 -11.95 13.14
N ARG A 67 3.56 -12.65 13.16
CA ARG A 67 3.18 -13.57 12.08
C ARG A 67 3.16 -12.81 10.74
N GLY A 68 3.87 -13.36 9.75
CA GLY A 68 4.00 -12.74 8.42
C GLY A 68 5.03 -11.62 8.32
N GLN A 69 5.78 -11.32 9.39
CA GLN A 69 6.79 -10.24 9.42
C GLN A 69 8.24 -10.76 9.43
N LEU A 70 8.46 -12.06 9.17
CA LEU A 70 9.80 -12.67 9.27
C LEU A 70 10.79 -12.16 8.22
N HIS A 71 10.35 -11.69 7.07
CA HIS A 71 11.15 -11.04 6.02
C HIS A 71 12.50 -11.75 5.73
N GLU A 72 12.47 -13.08 5.55
CA GLU A 72 13.68 -13.90 5.33
C GLU A 72 14.47 -13.50 4.08
N ASP A 73 13.78 -13.15 3.00
CA ASP A 73 14.42 -12.64 1.79
C ASP A 73 14.76 -11.14 1.94
N THR A 74 15.91 -10.87 2.51
CA THR A 74 16.38 -9.51 2.74
C THR A 74 16.40 -8.69 1.45
N TYR A 75 16.80 -9.29 0.32
CA TYR A 75 16.82 -8.57 -0.96
C TYR A 75 15.42 -8.16 -1.42
N PHE A 76 14.47 -9.06 -1.34
CA PHE A 76 13.08 -8.79 -1.71
C PHE A 76 12.47 -7.64 -0.89
N TYR A 77 12.79 -7.55 0.40
CA TYR A 77 12.21 -6.55 1.30
C TYR A 77 12.98 -5.23 1.35
N THR A 78 14.28 -5.21 1.00
CA THR A 78 15.12 -4.00 1.09
C THR A 78 15.62 -3.48 -0.25
N GLY A 79 15.67 -4.31 -1.29
CA GLY A 79 16.31 -3.98 -2.56
C GLY A 79 17.83 -3.94 -2.49
N LYS A 80 18.44 -4.39 -1.38
CA LYS A 80 19.88 -4.29 -1.11
C LYS A 80 20.54 -5.66 -0.97
N ILE A 81 21.76 -5.74 -1.47
CA ILE A 81 22.69 -6.84 -1.24
C ILE A 81 23.80 -6.29 -0.34
N GLY A 82 23.76 -6.64 0.94
CA GLY A 82 24.53 -5.93 1.96
C GLY A 82 24.06 -4.47 2.07
N ASN A 83 24.97 -3.51 1.88
CA ASN A 83 24.64 -2.07 1.94
C ASN A 83 24.41 -1.44 0.56
N ASN A 84 24.55 -2.19 -0.53
CA ASN A 84 24.47 -1.66 -1.88
C ASN A 84 23.14 -2.06 -2.54
N PRO A 85 22.49 -1.14 -3.30
CA PRO A 85 21.33 -1.48 -4.10
C PRO A 85 21.65 -2.59 -5.10
N GLY A 86 20.84 -3.63 -5.16
CA GLY A 86 21.00 -4.71 -6.13
C GLY A 86 20.45 -4.33 -7.51
N ASP A 87 20.93 -5.00 -8.55
CA ASP A 87 20.52 -4.70 -9.94
C ASP A 87 19.82 -5.88 -10.62
N VAL A 88 19.15 -6.71 -9.85
CA VAL A 88 18.39 -7.86 -10.35
C VAL A 88 16.96 -7.80 -9.87
N MET A 89 15.99 -8.07 -10.74
CA MET A 89 14.60 -8.22 -10.32
C MET A 89 14.45 -9.52 -9.52
N PRO A 90 13.77 -9.50 -8.36
CA PRO A 90 13.64 -10.70 -7.50
C PRO A 90 12.71 -11.77 -8.08
N PHE A 91 12.00 -11.47 -9.16
CA PHE A 91 11.11 -12.38 -9.86
C PHE A 91 11.08 -12.06 -11.36
N PRO A 92 10.63 -12.99 -12.23
CA PRO A 92 10.49 -12.75 -13.65
C PRO A 92 9.54 -11.59 -13.96
N VAL A 93 9.98 -10.69 -14.84
CA VAL A 93 9.15 -9.57 -15.29
C VAL A 93 8.21 -10.04 -16.40
N THR A 94 6.99 -10.38 -16.04
CA THR A 94 5.94 -10.78 -16.98
C THR A 94 5.08 -9.59 -17.38
N ARG A 95 4.18 -9.78 -18.34
CA ARG A 95 3.23 -8.75 -18.75
C ARG A 95 2.30 -8.35 -17.59
N GLU A 96 1.86 -9.31 -16.81
CA GLU A 96 1.00 -9.10 -15.65
C GLU A 96 1.71 -8.25 -14.59
N VAL A 97 2.99 -8.48 -14.35
CA VAL A 97 3.83 -7.66 -13.45
C VAL A 97 3.92 -6.22 -13.96
N LEU A 98 4.11 -6.03 -15.27
CA LEU A 98 4.17 -4.69 -15.86
C LEU A 98 2.81 -3.98 -15.83
N ASP A 99 1.73 -4.67 -16.12
CA ASP A 99 0.37 -4.11 -16.04
C ASP A 99 0.01 -3.74 -14.60
N ARG A 100 0.37 -4.56 -13.62
CA ARG A 100 0.24 -4.24 -12.20
C ARG A 100 1.11 -3.05 -11.79
N GLY A 101 2.35 -3.03 -12.23
CA GLY A 101 3.28 -1.91 -12.00
C GLY A 101 2.74 -0.60 -12.55
N ARG A 102 2.17 -0.62 -13.77
CA ARG A 102 1.53 0.54 -14.39
C ARG A 102 0.32 1.03 -13.60
N GLU A 103 -0.54 0.12 -13.17
CA GLU A 103 -1.70 0.47 -12.35
C GLU A 103 -1.26 1.19 -11.07
N ARG A 104 -0.35 0.58 -10.31
CA ARG A 104 0.14 1.14 -9.04
C ARG A 104 0.94 2.43 -9.24
N TYR A 105 1.77 2.48 -10.27
CA TYR A 105 2.47 3.70 -10.65
C TYR A 105 1.52 4.87 -10.93
N ASN A 106 0.46 4.63 -11.69
CA ASN A 106 -0.52 5.66 -12.02
C ASN A 106 -1.26 6.19 -10.79
N ILE A 107 -1.47 5.36 -9.77
CA ILE A 107 -2.14 5.74 -8.52
C ILE A 107 -1.19 6.55 -7.61
N PHE A 108 0.00 6.01 -7.34
CA PHE A 108 0.87 6.54 -6.28
C PHE A 108 1.98 7.46 -6.79
N CYS A 109 2.49 7.24 -8.00
CA CYS A 109 3.69 7.91 -8.51
C CYS A 109 3.38 9.00 -9.54
N ALA A 110 2.46 8.73 -10.49
CA ALA A 110 2.14 9.63 -11.59
C ALA A 110 1.66 11.03 -11.15
N PRO A 111 0.95 11.21 -10.03
CA PRO A 111 0.59 12.55 -9.56
C PRO A 111 1.77 13.50 -9.42
N CYS A 112 2.94 12.99 -9.03
CA CYS A 112 4.18 13.75 -8.91
C CYS A 112 5.12 13.56 -10.12
N HIS A 113 5.30 12.31 -10.57
CA HIS A 113 6.29 11.95 -11.60
C HIS A 113 5.75 12.01 -13.04
N SER A 114 4.47 12.27 -13.24
CA SER A 114 3.70 12.14 -14.48
C SER A 114 3.58 10.71 -15.01
N ARG A 115 2.67 10.48 -15.95
CA ARG A 115 2.46 9.13 -16.52
C ARG A 115 3.61 8.64 -17.39
N VAL A 116 4.42 9.55 -17.90
CA VAL A 116 5.59 9.24 -18.73
C VAL A 116 6.91 9.28 -17.96
N GLY A 117 6.88 9.65 -16.68
CA GLY A 117 8.07 9.65 -15.83
C GLY A 117 9.02 10.84 -16.04
N ASP A 118 8.55 11.93 -16.63
CA ASP A 118 9.35 13.13 -16.90
C ASP A 118 9.41 14.12 -15.71
N GLY A 119 8.71 13.82 -14.62
CA GLY A 119 8.65 14.65 -13.42
C GLY A 119 7.67 15.83 -13.52
N ASN A 120 6.88 15.95 -14.61
CA ASN A 120 5.89 17.00 -14.81
C ASN A 120 4.49 16.58 -14.35
N GLY A 121 4.39 15.96 -13.17
CA GLY A 121 3.11 15.57 -12.61
C GLY A 121 2.24 16.75 -12.20
N PHE A 122 0.99 16.45 -11.88
CA PHE A 122 0.01 17.46 -11.47
C PHE A 122 0.41 18.18 -10.16
N VAL A 123 0.95 17.44 -9.18
CA VAL A 123 1.32 17.99 -7.86
C VAL A 123 2.44 19.03 -7.98
N PRO A 124 3.58 18.76 -8.66
CA PRO A 124 4.62 19.75 -8.85
C PRO A 124 4.17 20.99 -9.60
N SER A 125 3.24 20.84 -10.55
CA SER A 125 2.72 21.98 -11.33
C SER A 125 1.85 22.93 -10.49
N ARG A 126 1.42 22.54 -9.30
CA ARG A 126 0.60 23.32 -8.37
C ARG A 126 1.39 23.98 -7.23
N GLY A 127 2.70 24.09 -7.36
CA GLY A 127 3.53 24.80 -6.39
C GLY A 127 4.19 23.92 -5.34
N PHE A 128 4.36 22.64 -5.61
CA PHE A 128 5.18 21.78 -4.75
C PHE A 128 6.63 22.24 -4.70
N ALA A 129 7.28 22.19 -3.53
CA ALA A 129 8.55 22.87 -3.27
C ALA A 129 9.71 22.45 -4.19
N ARG A 130 9.71 21.22 -4.69
CA ARG A 130 10.73 20.72 -5.62
C ARG A 130 10.13 19.73 -6.61
N LYS A 131 10.38 19.97 -7.88
CA LYS A 131 9.99 19.05 -8.96
C LYS A 131 10.84 17.78 -8.90
N PRO A 132 10.23 16.57 -9.01
CA PRO A 132 10.99 15.33 -9.10
C PRO A 132 11.82 15.30 -10.40
N PRO A 133 13.01 14.66 -10.36
CA PRO A 133 13.79 14.49 -11.59
C PRO A 133 13.06 13.55 -12.55
N SER A 134 13.29 13.76 -13.85
CA SER A 134 12.85 12.81 -14.88
C SER A 134 13.57 11.48 -14.71
N PHE A 135 12.86 10.36 -14.84
CA PHE A 135 13.47 9.02 -14.86
C PHE A 135 14.37 8.80 -16.08
N HIS A 136 14.26 9.62 -17.10
CA HIS A 136 14.99 9.51 -18.37
C HIS A 136 16.38 10.15 -18.33
N ILE A 137 16.81 10.79 -17.23
CA ILE A 137 18.18 11.29 -17.09
C ILE A 137 19.17 10.15 -16.95
N VAL A 138 20.38 10.30 -17.52
CA VAL A 138 21.41 9.29 -17.58
C VAL A 138 21.71 8.66 -16.20
N ARG A 139 21.76 9.48 -15.16
CA ARG A 139 22.02 9.02 -13.78
C ARG A 139 20.98 7.99 -13.33
N LEU A 140 19.69 8.23 -13.59
CA LEU A 140 18.60 7.32 -13.18
C LEU A 140 18.47 6.13 -14.14
N GLN A 141 18.78 6.27 -15.43
CA GLN A 141 18.81 5.13 -16.33
C GLN A 141 19.87 4.09 -15.90
N LYS A 142 21.04 4.57 -15.41
CA LYS A 142 22.13 3.71 -14.93
C LYS A 142 22.00 3.27 -13.46
N ALA A 143 21.04 3.80 -12.72
CA ALA A 143 20.84 3.42 -11.32
C ALA A 143 20.32 1.98 -11.23
N PRO A 144 20.77 1.15 -10.28
CA PRO A 144 20.29 -0.23 -10.11
C PRO A 144 18.81 -0.26 -9.73
N VAL A 145 18.11 -1.37 -10.00
CA VAL A 145 16.67 -1.51 -9.69
C VAL A 145 16.38 -1.39 -8.20
N GLY A 146 17.25 -1.91 -7.36
CA GLY A 146 17.15 -1.81 -5.91
C GLY A 146 17.21 -0.37 -5.39
N TYR A 147 17.85 0.55 -6.10
CA TYR A 147 17.85 1.96 -5.77
C TYR A 147 16.42 2.55 -5.83
N PHE A 148 15.67 2.23 -6.89
CA PHE A 148 14.28 2.69 -7.00
C PHE A 148 13.40 2.06 -5.92
N TYR A 149 13.62 0.78 -5.63
CA TYR A 149 12.91 0.08 -4.57
C TYR A 149 13.15 0.73 -3.20
N ASP A 150 14.41 1.03 -2.87
CA ASP A 150 14.81 1.69 -1.63
C ASP A 150 14.18 3.08 -1.51
N VAL A 151 14.25 3.88 -2.58
CA VAL A 151 13.64 5.23 -2.62
C VAL A 151 12.11 5.16 -2.43
N ILE A 152 11.43 4.18 -2.99
CA ILE A 152 9.98 3.99 -2.76
C ILE A 152 9.71 3.57 -1.31
N THR A 153 10.59 2.76 -0.74
CA THR A 153 10.43 2.21 0.61
C THR A 153 10.70 3.23 1.70
N GLU A 154 11.84 3.92 1.62
CA GLU A 154 12.35 4.81 2.68
C GLU A 154 12.07 6.31 2.40
N GLY A 155 11.64 6.63 1.16
CA GLY A 155 11.55 7.99 0.71
C GLY A 155 12.91 8.57 0.28
N PHE A 156 12.90 9.77 -0.28
CA PHE A 156 14.13 10.48 -0.64
C PHE A 156 13.92 11.99 -0.65
N GLY A 157 14.58 12.69 0.25
CA GLY A 157 14.46 14.15 0.38
C GLY A 157 13.05 14.58 0.77
N ILE A 158 12.32 15.19 -0.15
CA ILE A 158 10.92 15.59 0.07
C ILE A 158 9.91 14.52 -0.38
N MET A 159 10.36 13.45 -1.03
CA MET A 159 9.50 12.31 -1.37
C MET A 159 9.28 11.49 -0.10
N PRO A 160 8.02 11.32 0.35
CA PRO A 160 7.72 10.48 1.50
C PRO A 160 7.99 9.00 1.20
N ASP A 161 8.09 8.21 2.27
CA ASP A 161 8.09 6.76 2.17
C ASP A 161 6.70 6.23 1.78
N TYR A 162 6.68 5.08 1.12
CA TYR A 162 5.47 4.39 0.71
C TYR A 162 5.38 2.97 1.25
N ALA A 163 6.26 2.59 2.18
CA ALA A 163 6.31 1.24 2.73
C ALA A 163 4.99 0.81 3.38
N SER A 164 4.31 1.74 4.05
CA SER A 164 3.03 1.47 4.73
C SER A 164 1.83 1.36 3.77
N GLN A 165 1.94 1.91 2.56
CA GLN A 165 0.84 2.02 1.60
C GLN A 165 0.94 1.01 0.45
N ILE A 166 2.17 0.64 0.08
CA ILE A 166 2.45 -0.21 -1.08
C ILE A 166 3.18 -1.47 -0.62
N PRO A 167 2.57 -2.67 -0.79
CA PRO A 167 3.23 -3.93 -0.46
C PRO A 167 4.55 -4.13 -1.23
N PRO A 168 5.51 -4.89 -0.71
CA PRO A 168 6.82 -5.13 -1.34
C PRO A 168 6.73 -5.60 -2.80
N GLN A 169 5.84 -6.53 -3.09
CA GLN A 169 5.62 -7.03 -4.44
C GLN A 169 5.16 -5.93 -5.42
N ASP A 170 4.23 -5.07 -4.99
CA ASP A 170 3.76 -3.95 -5.81
C ASP A 170 4.85 -2.90 -6.01
N ARG A 171 5.72 -2.67 -5.01
CA ARG A 171 6.89 -1.78 -5.16
C ARG A 171 7.83 -2.28 -6.25
N TRP A 172 8.15 -3.58 -6.28
CA TRP A 172 8.94 -4.19 -7.33
C TRP A 172 8.26 -4.13 -8.70
N SER A 173 6.94 -4.32 -8.75
CA SER A 173 6.16 -4.16 -9.98
C SER A 173 6.23 -2.72 -10.52
N ILE A 174 6.18 -1.71 -9.63
CA ILE A 174 6.39 -0.31 -9.99
C ILE A 174 7.80 -0.10 -10.55
N VAL A 175 8.82 -0.66 -9.92
CA VAL A 175 10.22 -0.59 -10.41
C VAL A 175 10.35 -1.18 -11.81
N ALA A 176 9.74 -2.35 -12.05
CA ALA A 176 9.70 -2.94 -13.40
C ALA A 176 9.04 -2.00 -14.42
N TYR A 177 7.94 -1.36 -14.05
CA TYR A 177 7.26 -0.41 -14.91
C TYR A 177 8.09 0.87 -15.15
N VAL A 178 8.81 1.39 -14.15
CA VAL A 178 9.76 2.51 -14.32
C VAL A 178 10.83 2.16 -15.36
N ARG A 179 11.35 0.93 -15.34
CA ARG A 179 12.29 0.45 -16.38
C ARG A 179 11.64 0.42 -17.76
N ALA A 180 10.39 -0.04 -17.86
CA ALA A 180 9.64 0.01 -19.12
C ALA A 180 9.43 1.45 -19.63
N LEU A 181 9.15 2.40 -18.73
CA LEU A 181 9.07 3.82 -19.09
C LEU A 181 10.41 4.35 -19.60
N GLN A 182 11.52 4.01 -18.95
CA GLN A 182 12.86 4.40 -19.41
C GLN A 182 13.16 3.84 -20.80
N LEU A 183 12.84 2.56 -21.03
CA LEU A 183 13.02 1.94 -22.34
C LEU A 183 12.13 2.58 -23.41
N SER A 184 10.87 2.88 -23.10
CA SER A 184 9.91 3.41 -24.07
C SER A 184 10.35 4.71 -24.74
N GLN A 185 11.20 5.50 -24.07
CA GLN A 185 11.72 6.78 -24.59
C GLN A 185 13.15 6.70 -25.13
N ASN A 186 13.83 5.56 -24.92
CA ASN A 186 15.22 5.36 -25.33
C ASN A 186 15.40 4.08 -26.16
N ALA A 187 14.30 3.40 -26.52
CA ALA A 187 14.34 2.18 -27.30
C ALA A 187 14.91 2.41 -28.70
N THR A 188 15.75 1.50 -29.13
CA THR A 188 16.33 1.44 -30.47
C THR A 188 15.78 0.23 -31.24
N LYS A 189 16.04 0.15 -32.54
CA LYS A 189 15.65 -1.02 -33.33
C LYS A 189 16.32 -2.32 -32.82
N ALA A 190 17.45 -2.21 -32.15
CA ALA A 190 18.17 -3.35 -31.58
C ALA A 190 17.44 -3.97 -30.35
N ASP A 191 16.55 -3.20 -29.72
CA ASP A 191 15.77 -3.69 -28.57
C ASP A 191 14.55 -4.52 -29.00
N VAL A 192 14.26 -4.59 -30.31
CA VAL A 192 13.16 -5.38 -30.87
C VAL A 192 13.71 -6.76 -31.25
N PRO A 193 13.17 -7.86 -30.69
CA PRO A 193 13.58 -9.21 -31.07
C PRO A 193 13.42 -9.45 -32.57
N ASP A 194 14.37 -10.16 -33.17
CA ASP A 194 14.33 -10.52 -34.59
C ASP A 194 13.01 -11.21 -34.94
N GLY A 195 12.39 -10.76 -36.04
CA GLY A 195 11.12 -11.29 -36.52
C GLY A 195 9.85 -10.72 -35.89
N GLN A 196 9.94 -9.84 -34.89
CA GLN A 196 8.78 -9.13 -34.39
C GLN A 196 8.51 -7.87 -35.22
N LYS A 197 7.28 -7.76 -35.76
CA LYS A 197 6.81 -6.54 -36.40
C LYS A 197 6.39 -5.56 -35.29
N ILE A 198 6.95 -4.36 -35.34
CA ILE A 198 6.46 -3.24 -34.51
C ILE A 198 5.04 -2.94 -35.00
N PRO A 199 4.00 -3.04 -34.11
CA PRO A 199 2.63 -2.65 -34.49
C PRO A 199 2.61 -1.21 -34.98
N SER A 200 1.98 -0.96 -36.12
CA SER A 200 1.80 0.41 -36.67
C SER A 200 0.83 1.24 -35.86
N ASP A 201 -0.07 0.57 -35.12
CA ASP A 201 -1.03 1.23 -34.27
C ASP A 201 -0.57 1.24 -32.81
N PRO A 202 -0.69 2.38 -32.09
CA PRO A 202 -0.45 2.40 -30.65
C PRO A 202 -1.40 1.40 -29.98
N PRO A 203 -0.92 0.60 -29.01
CA PRO A 203 -1.78 -0.33 -28.30
C PRO A 203 -2.95 0.44 -27.70
N HIS A 204 -4.17 0.09 -28.07
CA HIS A 204 -5.37 0.65 -27.48
C HIS A 204 -5.26 0.52 -25.96
N PHE A 205 -5.35 1.63 -25.26
CA PHE A 205 -5.39 1.69 -23.80
C PHE A 205 -6.52 0.78 -23.34
N ARG A 206 -6.18 -0.37 -22.76
CA ARG A 206 -7.16 -1.17 -22.05
C ARG A 206 -7.49 -0.39 -20.77
N GLU A 207 -8.74 0.03 -20.65
CA GLU A 207 -9.25 0.71 -19.46
C GLU A 207 -8.87 -0.08 -18.19
N PRO A 208 -8.44 0.60 -17.10
CA PRO A 208 -8.20 -0.08 -15.83
C PRO A 208 -9.55 -0.55 -15.27
N GLY A 209 -9.84 -1.83 -15.36
CA GLY A 209 -11.10 -2.38 -14.87
C GLY A 209 -11.34 -3.86 -15.15
N SER A 210 -10.65 -4.47 -16.10
CA SER A 210 -10.75 -5.92 -16.31
C SER A 210 -9.75 -6.64 -15.38
N GLY A 211 -10.13 -6.80 -14.11
CA GLY A 211 -9.32 -7.44 -13.09
C GLY A 211 -9.01 -8.90 -13.42
N ALA A 212 -7.80 -9.14 -13.91
CA ALA A 212 -7.12 -10.36 -13.58
C ALA A 212 -6.40 -10.10 -12.24
N SER A 213 -6.89 -10.69 -11.16
CA SER A 213 -6.11 -10.79 -9.95
C SER A 213 -4.79 -11.46 -10.32
N LEU A 214 -3.66 -10.76 -10.11
CA LEU A 214 -2.38 -11.44 -10.17
C LEU A 214 -2.45 -12.63 -9.23
N PRO A 215 -1.99 -13.83 -9.65
CA PRO A 215 -1.74 -14.89 -8.70
C PRO A 215 -0.81 -14.28 -7.65
N VAL A 216 -1.21 -14.37 -6.38
CA VAL A 216 -0.33 -14.02 -5.26
C VAL A 216 0.88 -14.92 -5.45
N LEU A 217 1.98 -14.36 -5.92
CA LEU A 217 3.26 -15.06 -5.95
C LEU A 217 3.60 -15.30 -4.48
N ALA A 218 3.30 -16.49 -3.99
CA ALA A 218 3.76 -16.92 -2.69
C ALA A 218 5.28 -16.73 -2.65
N PRO A 219 5.85 -16.20 -1.56
CA PRO A 219 7.29 -16.17 -1.40
C PRO A 219 7.81 -17.59 -1.67
N ALA A 220 8.93 -17.71 -2.37
CA ALA A 220 9.46 -18.94 -2.94
C ALA A 220 9.74 -20.09 -1.93
N HIS A 221 9.32 -19.96 -0.70
CA HIS A 221 9.53 -20.90 0.41
C HIS A 221 8.26 -21.46 1.08
N SER A 222 7.08 -21.35 0.48
CA SER A 222 5.89 -22.00 1.04
C SER A 222 5.55 -23.37 0.41
N ALA A 223 6.51 -24.02 -0.23
CA ALA A 223 6.34 -25.38 -0.76
C ALA A 223 6.98 -26.42 0.19
N SER A 224 6.48 -26.56 1.41
CA SER A 224 6.62 -27.78 2.23
C SER A 224 5.78 -27.74 3.50
N GLU A 225 4.48 -27.62 3.36
CA GLU A 225 3.58 -28.01 4.47
C GLU A 225 2.62 -29.06 3.93
N GLY A 226 2.99 -30.30 4.10
CA GLY A 226 2.17 -31.45 3.73
C GLY A 226 2.87 -32.77 3.96
N GLU A 227 3.69 -32.91 5.01
CA GLU A 227 4.12 -34.23 5.46
C GLU A 227 3.90 -34.36 6.94
N ASN A 228 2.85 -35.13 7.28
CA ASN A 228 2.59 -35.65 8.61
C ASN A 228 3.84 -36.34 9.14
N ARG A 229 4.62 -35.70 10.00
CA ARG A 229 5.57 -36.40 10.86
C ARG A 229 4.90 -36.78 12.15
N GLU A 230 4.64 -38.08 12.26
CA GLU A 230 4.39 -38.82 13.48
C GLU A 230 5.43 -38.45 14.57
N PRO A 231 5.06 -38.34 15.86
CA PRO A 231 6.00 -37.94 16.88
C PRO A 231 7.08 -39.01 17.05
N GLN A 232 8.31 -38.73 16.70
CA GLN A 232 9.44 -39.58 17.04
C GLN A 232 9.70 -39.53 18.55
N GLU A 233 9.59 -40.67 19.14
CA GLU A 233 9.91 -41.01 20.52
C GLU A 233 11.34 -40.55 20.88
N LYS A 234 11.46 -39.83 21.96
CA LYS A 234 12.69 -39.27 22.51
C LYS A 234 13.62 -40.39 22.96
N PRO A 235 14.88 -40.47 22.51
CA PRO A 235 15.82 -41.46 23.03
C PRO A 235 16.16 -41.12 24.49
N GLU A 236 16.02 -42.13 25.35
CA GLU A 236 16.39 -42.12 26.75
C GLU A 236 17.90 -41.90 26.91
N ALA A 237 18.26 -41.01 27.87
CA ALA A 237 19.66 -40.72 28.19
C ALA A 237 20.28 -41.91 28.95
N PRO A 238 21.55 -42.29 28.72
CA PRO A 238 22.19 -43.37 29.41
C PRO A 238 22.46 -42.99 30.90
N GLU A 239 22.06 -43.89 31.75
CA GLU A 239 22.27 -43.90 33.21
C GLU A 239 23.78 -43.88 33.53
N LYS A 240 24.22 -42.94 34.34
CA LYS A 240 25.59 -42.89 34.82
C LYS A 240 25.82 -43.94 35.88
N GLU A 241 26.59 -44.95 35.53
CA GLU A 241 27.13 -45.94 36.43
C GLU A 241 28.14 -45.28 37.40
N GLU A 242 27.83 -45.25 38.70
CA GLU A 242 28.74 -44.86 39.76
C GLU A 242 29.83 -45.95 39.95
N ALA A 243 31.08 -45.61 39.65
CA ALA A 243 32.22 -46.43 39.97
C ALA A 243 32.73 -46.10 41.41
N LYS A 244 32.84 -47.12 42.15
CA LYS A 244 33.32 -47.26 43.51
C LYS A 244 34.81 -46.99 43.64
#